data_25240efe9b41899ff63eb230619650db
#
_entry.id   25240efe9b41899ff63eb230619650db
#
_cell.length_a   1.000
_cell.length_b   1.000
_cell.length_c   1.000
_cell.angle_alpha   90.00
_cell.angle_beta   90.00
_cell.angle_gamma   90.00
#
_symmetry.space_group_name_H-M   'P 1'
#
loop_
_entity.id
_entity.type
_entity.pdbx_description
1 polymer ?
#
loop_
_entity_poly.entity_id
_entity_poly.type
_entity_poly.pdbx_seq_one_letter_code
_entity_poly.pdbx_strand_id
1 'polypeptide(L)'
;NGAGKSTLALTLAGLLPPAGGAVIAAPSLAQGANPSPIRWASRELLTRIGMVFQEPEHQLLAQTVRDELAVGPRALGVPDDEVSARVDELLTRLRLAHLGAANPYTLSGGEKRRLTVAAAIATRPRVLILDEPTFGQDARTWAELVAMLATLRDEGSAIVTITHDLDVARALHATRFVLGAPA
;
A
#
# COMPACT_ATOMS: atom_id res chain seq x y z
N ASN A 1 1.61 9.63 18.95
CA ASN A 1 0.43 8.79 18.71
C ASN A 1 -0.84 9.60 18.99
N GLY A 2 -1.96 9.28 18.32
CA GLY A 2 -3.26 9.94 18.57
C GLY A 2 -3.57 11.20 17.75
N ALA A 3 -2.65 11.71 16.93
CA ALA A 3 -2.88 12.92 16.10
C ALA A 3 -3.80 12.69 14.87
N GLY A 4 -4.47 11.56 14.75
CA GLY A 4 -5.40 11.27 13.65
C GLY A 4 -4.75 10.92 12.30
N LYS A 5 -3.44 10.63 12.23
CA LYS A 5 -2.73 10.33 10.97
C LYS A 5 -3.32 9.11 10.24
N SER A 6 -3.47 7.98 10.95
CA SER A 6 -4.05 6.75 10.36
C SER A 6 -5.52 6.94 9.99
N THR A 7 -6.28 7.72 10.78
CA THR A 7 -7.66 8.09 10.46
C THR A 7 -7.73 8.88 9.16
N LEU A 8 -6.84 9.87 8.98
CA LEU A 8 -6.73 10.63 7.73
C LEU A 8 -6.38 9.72 6.56
N ALA A 9 -5.40 8.80 6.73
CA ALA A 9 -5.03 7.85 5.69
C ALA A 9 -6.21 6.98 5.24
N LEU A 10 -6.96 6.41 6.18
CA LEU A 10 -8.16 5.62 5.90
C LEU A 10 -9.24 6.45 5.20
N THR A 11 -9.40 7.72 5.60
CA THR A 11 -10.36 8.63 4.97
C THR A 11 -9.96 8.97 3.54
N LEU A 12 -8.68 9.26 3.29
CA LEU A 12 -8.14 9.48 1.94
C LEU A 12 -8.26 8.23 1.06
N ALA A 13 -8.04 7.05 1.64
CA ALA A 13 -8.20 5.77 0.96
C ALA A 13 -9.66 5.41 0.62
N GLY A 14 -10.65 6.19 1.10
CA GLY A 14 -12.07 5.88 0.90
C GLY A 14 -12.58 4.71 1.77
N LEU A 15 -11.86 4.35 2.82
CA LEU A 15 -12.20 3.26 3.75
C LEU A 15 -12.93 3.75 5.00
N LEU A 16 -12.85 5.06 5.28
CA LEU A 16 -13.52 5.69 6.42
C LEU A 16 -14.20 6.99 5.96
N PRO A 17 -15.47 7.24 6.31
CA PRO A 17 -16.11 8.50 5.98
C PRO A 17 -15.46 9.66 6.73
N PRO A 18 -15.34 10.86 6.13
CA PRO A 18 -14.84 12.04 6.83
C PRO A 18 -15.82 12.48 7.93
N ALA A 19 -15.31 12.87 9.08
CA ALA A 19 -16.13 13.40 10.18
C ALA A 19 -16.74 14.79 9.85
N GLY A 20 -16.15 15.49 8.89
CA GLY A 20 -16.61 16.77 8.35
C GLY A 20 -15.86 17.09 7.06
N GLY A 21 -16.44 17.96 6.22
CA GLY A 21 -15.88 18.25 4.91
C GLY A 21 -16.07 17.12 3.90
N ALA A 22 -15.17 17.03 2.92
CA ALA A 22 -15.22 15.99 1.88
C ALA A 22 -13.81 15.66 1.36
N VAL A 23 -13.62 14.41 0.96
CA VAL A 23 -12.46 13.98 0.16
C VAL A 23 -12.90 13.91 -1.29
N ILE A 24 -12.21 14.65 -2.15
CA ILE A 24 -12.51 14.75 -3.59
C ILE A 24 -11.29 14.29 -4.37
N ALA A 25 -11.45 13.24 -5.14
CA ALA A 25 -10.43 12.75 -6.06
C ALA A 25 -10.34 13.67 -7.27
N ALA A 26 -9.11 13.97 -7.70
CA ALA A 26 -8.88 14.67 -8.96
C ALA A 26 -9.48 13.89 -10.14
N PRO A 27 -9.92 14.55 -11.22
CA PRO A 27 -10.50 13.86 -12.38
C PRO A 27 -9.59 12.77 -12.97
N SER A 28 -8.27 12.98 -12.94
CA SER A 28 -7.26 12.00 -13.36
C SER A 28 -7.26 10.72 -12.53
N LEU A 29 -7.58 10.79 -11.23
CA LEU A 29 -7.71 9.64 -10.34
C LEU A 29 -9.11 9.02 -10.44
N ALA A 30 -10.16 9.84 -10.46
CA ALA A 30 -11.55 9.38 -10.51
C ALA A 30 -11.88 8.65 -11.81
N GLN A 31 -11.30 9.07 -12.96
CA GLN A 31 -11.50 8.43 -14.28
C GLN A 31 -12.96 8.18 -14.62
N GLY A 32 -13.82 9.17 -14.44
CA GLY A 32 -15.25 9.08 -14.69
C GLY A 32 -16.09 8.43 -13.56
N ALA A 33 -15.45 7.88 -12.53
CA ALA A 33 -16.16 7.41 -11.33
C ALA A 33 -16.62 8.59 -10.45
N ASN A 34 -17.36 8.27 -9.38
CA ASN A 34 -17.76 9.28 -8.40
C ASN A 34 -16.53 10.05 -7.87
N PRO A 35 -16.55 11.38 -7.74
CA PRO A 35 -15.39 12.12 -7.24
C PRO A 35 -15.04 11.82 -5.78
N SER A 36 -15.94 11.21 -5.00
CA SER A 36 -15.70 10.87 -3.60
C SER A 36 -15.24 9.40 -3.47
N PRO A 37 -13.99 9.12 -3.04
CA PRO A 37 -13.45 7.76 -2.93
C PRO A 37 -14.27 6.81 -2.05
N ILE A 38 -14.90 7.32 -0.98
CA ILE A 38 -15.76 6.53 -0.09
C ILE A 38 -16.98 5.90 -0.80
N ARG A 39 -17.32 6.38 -1.99
CA ARG A 39 -18.42 5.87 -2.83
C ARG A 39 -17.95 4.91 -3.92
N TRP A 40 -16.66 4.65 -4.02
CA TRP A 40 -16.14 3.72 -5.01
C TRP A 40 -16.41 2.28 -4.60
N ALA A 41 -16.76 1.45 -5.57
CA ALA A 41 -16.81 0.02 -5.37
C ALA A 41 -15.40 -0.52 -5.09
N SER A 42 -15.28 -1.64 -4.37
CA SER A 42 -13.98 -2.25 -4.03
C SER A 42 -13.09 -2.44 -5.25
N ARG A 43 -13.67 -2.83 -6.39
CA ARG A 43 -12.95 -3.01 -7.67
C ARG A 43 -12.38 -1.71 -8.23
N GLU A 44 -13.08 -0.59 -8.00
CA GLU A 44 -12.61 0.74 -8.40
C GLU A 44 -11.48 1.22 -7.47
N LEU A 45 -11.58 0.94 -6.16
CA LEU A 45 -10.54 1.23 -5.20
C LEU A 45 -9.24 0.50 -5.55
N LEU A 46 -9.30 -0.81 -5.81
CA LEU A 46 -8.12 -1.66 -6.08
C LEU A 46 -7.20 -1.11 -7.17
N THR A 47 -7.75 -0.45 -8.19
CA THR A 47 -6.96 0.12 -9.30
C THR A 47 -6.52 1.56 -9.07
N ARG A 48 -7.11 2.24 -8.08
CA ARG A 48 -6.87 3.66 -7.84
C ARG A 48 -6.05 3.91 -6.60
N ILE A 49 -6.38 3.25 -5.48
CA ILE A 49 -5.75 3.51 -4.18
C ILE A 49 -5.39 2.17 -3.52
N GLY A 50 -4.09 1.94 -3.36
CA GLY A 50 -3.56 0.87 -2.51
C GLY A 50 -3.35 1.40 -1.09
N MET A 51 -3.69 0.60 -0.09
CA MET A 51 -3.47 0.95 1.31
C MET A 51 -2.65 -0.13 2.01
N VAL A 52 -1.64 0.28 2.77
CA VAL A 52 -0.88 -0.58 3.68
C VAL A 52 -1.13 -0.11 5.11
N PHE A 53 -1.71 -0.96 5.94
CA PHE A 53 -2.03 -0.66 7.32
C PHE A 53 -0.81 -0.74 8.23
N GLN A 54 -0.86 -0.05 9.36
CA GLN A 54 0.18 -0.11 10.39
C GLN A 54 0.41 -1.54 10.90
N GLU A 55 -0.66 -2.33 11.07
CA GLU A 55 -0.59 -3.73 11.47
C GLU A 55 -0.82 -4.64 10.26
N PRO A 56 0.23 -5.35 9.78
CA PRO A 56 0.14 -6.17 8.57
C PRO A 56 -0.93 -7.26 8.66
N GLU A 57 -1.13 -7.83 9.84
CA GLU A 57 -2.03 -8.97 10.03
C GLU A 57 -3.50 -8.66 9.71
N HIS A 58 -3.88 -7.38 9.81
CA HIS A 58 -5.24 -6.95 9.47
C HIS A 58 -5.56 -6.98 7.98
N GLN A 59 -4.54 -7.19 7.12
CA GLN A 59 -4.70 -7.24 5.67
C GLN A 59 -4.61 -8.64 5.07
N LEU A 60 -4.12 -9.62 5.84
CA LEU A 60 -3.85 -10.97 5.33
C LEU A 60 -5.14 -11.78 5.21
N LEU A 61 -5.42 -12.29 4.00
CA LEU A 61 -6.66 -12.96 3.64
C LEU A 61 -6.44 -14.42 3.19
N ALA A 62 -5.27 -14.74 2.61
CA ALA A 62 -5.02 -16.02 1.97
C ALA A 62 -4.25 -17.00 2.86
N GLN A 63 -4.21 -18.27 2.45
CA GLN A 63 -3.50 -19.32 3.17
C GLN A 63 -2.01 -19.41 2.81
N THR A 64 -1.61 -18.88 1.66
CA THR A 64 -0.22 -18.82 1.22
C THR A 64 0.19 -17.42 0.84
N VAL A 65 1.49 -17.13 0.96
CA VAL A 65 2.08 -15.85 0.53
C VAL A 65 1.82 -15.60 -0.96
N ARG A 66 1.92 -16.65 -1.79
CA ARG A 66 1.65 -16.55 -3.22
C ARG A 66 0.19 -16.19 -3.51
N ASP A 67 -0.74 -16.84 -2.83
CA ASP A 67 -2.17 -16.56 -3.02
C ASP A 67 -2.52 -15.17 -2.51
N GLU A 68 -1.90 -14.70 -1.42
CA GLU A 68 -2.09 -13.34 -0.90
C GLU A 68 -1.79 -12.28 -1.97
N LEU A 69 -0.69 -12.43 -2.70
CA LEU A 69 -0.34 -11.52 -3.79
C LEU A 69 -1.27 -11.64 -5.00
N ALA A 70 -1.90 -12.80 -5.19
CA ALA A 70 -2.81 -13.05 -6.30
C ALA A 70 -4.24 -12.53 -6.05
N VAL A 71 -4.65 -12.28 -4.79
CA VAL A 71 -6.02 -11.87 -4.42
C VAL A 71 -6.49 -10.66 -5.23
N GLY A 72 -5.73 -9.58 -5.19
CA GLY A 72 -6.08 -8.32 -5.87
C GLY A 72 -6.16 -8.47 -7.39
N PRO A 73 -5.10 -8.94 -8.07
CA PRO A 73 -5.12 -9.16 -9.51
C PRO A 73 -6.24 -10.08 -9.99
N ARG A 74 -6.50 -11.21 -9.29
CA ARG A 74 -7.61 -12.10 -9.62
C ARG A 74 -8.97 -11.41 -9.46
N ALA A 75 -9.17 -10.63 -8.41
CA ALA A 75 -10.39 -9.86 -8.21
C ALA A 75 -10.65 -8.84 -9.33
N LEU A 76 -9.59 -8.37 -9.98
CA LEU A 76 -9.67 -7.50 -11.16
C LEU A 76 -9.91 -8.26 -12.46
N GLY A 77 -9.83 -9.59 -12.46
CA GLY A 77 -9.98 -10.42 -13.65
C GLY A 77 -8.74 -10.46 -14.54
N VAL A 78 -7.55 -10.23 -13.96
CA VAL A 78 -6.28 -10.40 -14.66
C VAL A 78 -6.09 -11.88 -15.02
N PRO A 79 -5.66 -12.23 -16.25
CA PRO A 79 -5.40 -13.62 -16.64
C PRO A 79 -4.40 -14.33 -15.72
N ASP A 80 -4.59 -15.62 -15.49
CA ASP A 80 -3.80 -16.37 -14.50
C ASP A 80 -2.29 -16.42 -14.82
N ASP A 81 -1.91 -16.42 -16.08
CA ASP A 81 -0.51 -16.34 -16.53
C ASP A 81 0.12 -14.98 -16.17
N GLU A 82 -0.60 -13.89 -16.38
CA GLU A 82 -0.15 -12.55 -15.96
C GLU A 82 -0.12 -12.42 -14.43
N VAL A 83 -1.10 -12.99 -13.72
CA VAL A 83 -1.10 -13.03 -12.24
C VAL A 83 0.14 -13.77 -11.75
N SER A 84 0.43 -14.95 -12.31
CA SER A 84 1.58 -15.75 -11.92
C SER A 84 2.90 -15.01 -12.14
N ALA A 85 3.09 -14.43 -13.32
CA ALA A 85 4.27 -13.63 -13.64
C ALA A 85 4.47 -12.45 -12.69
N ARG A 86 3.40 -11.72 -12.39
CA ARG A 86 3.42 -10.58 -11.45
C ARG A 86 3.75 -11.00 -10.02
N VAL A 87 3.16 -12.11 -9.58
CA VAL A 87 3.43 -12.67 -8.25
C VAL A 87 4.90 -13.10 -8.14
N ASP A 88 5.46 -13.77 -9.14
CA ASP A 88 6.86 -14.18 -9.15
C ASP A 88 7.83 -12.98 -9.13
N GLU A 89 7.51 -11.94 -9.89
CA GLU A 89 8.24 -10.67 -9.85
C GLU A 89 8.25 -10.06 -8.45
N LEU A 90 7.07 -9.91 -7.83
CA LEU A 90 6.94 -9.30 -6.51
C LEU A 90 7.62 -10.13 -5.41
N LEU A 91 7.47 -11.44 -5.45
CA LEU A 91 8.15 -12.35 -4.52
C LEU A 91 9.67 -12.19 -4.61
N THR A 92 10.21 -12.06 -5.82
CA THR A 92 11.64 -11.87 -6.05
C THR A 92 12.11 -10.51 -5.56
N ARG A 93 11.43 -9.42 -5.98
CA ARG A 93 11.80 -8.03 -5.62
C ARG A 93 11.78 -7.80 -4.12
N LEU A 94 10.84 -8.43 -3.38
CA LEU A 94 10.70 -8.26 -1.94
C LEU A 94 11.31 -9.40 -1.12
N ARG A 95 12.11 -10.28 -1.76
CA ARG A 95 12.80 -11.40 -1.11
C ARG A 95 11.88 -12.34 -0.33
N LEU A 96 10.71 -12.59 -0.89
CA LEU A 96 9.73 -13.52 -0.34
C LEU A 96 9.64 -14.82 -1.15
N ALA A 97 10.47 -15.02 -2.17
CA ALA A 97 10.39 -16.17 -3.09
C ALA A 97 10.44 -17.53 -2.37
N HIS A 98 11.30 -17.65 -1.35
CA HIS A 98 11.43 -18.86 -0.53
C HIS A 98 10.24 -19.11 0.40
N LEU A 99 9.37 -18.14 0.57
CA LEU A 99 8.19 -18.17 1.43
C LEU A 99 6.87 -18.30 0.65
N GLY A 100 6.93 -18.44 -0.67
CA GLY A 100 5.75 -18.44 -1.53
C GLY A 100 4.64 -19.42 -1.13
N ALA A 101 5.01 -20.60 -0.61
CA ALA A 101 4.08 -21.61 -0.11
C ALA A 101 3.79 -21.52 1.39
N ALA A 102 4.47 -20.61 2.12
CA ALA A 102 4.29 -20.46 3.56
C ALA A 102 2.95 -19.78 3.89
N ASN A 103 2.44 -20.08 5.08
CA ASN A 103 1.28 -19.36 5.60
C ASN A 103 1.70 -17.93 6.02
N PRO A 104 1.01 -16.87 5.55
CA PRO A 104 1.34 -15.49 5.87
C PRO A 104 1.44 -15.19 7.37
N TYR A 105 0.65 -15.85 8.19
CA TYR A 105 0.65 -15.64 9.64
C TYR A 105 1.90 -16.17 10.34
N THR A 106 2.64 -17.09 9.70
CA THR A 106 3.89 -17.66 10.25
C THR A 106 5.13 -16.82 9.95
N LEU A 107 5.00 -15.79 9.12
CA LEU A 107 6.08 -14.90 8.74
C LEU A 107 6.53 -14.01 9.91
N SER A 108 7.79 -13.61 9.91
CA SER A 108 8.28 -12.55 10.81
C SER A 108 7.57 -11.22 10.52
N GLY A 109 7.60 -10.28 11.47
CA GLY A 109 6.96 -8.97 11.31
C GLY A 109 7.47 -8.21 10.08
N GLY A 110 8.79 -8.29 9.80
CA GLY A 110 9.38 -7.68 8.61
C GLY A 110 8.92 -8.33 7.30
N GLU A 111 8.80 -9.65 7.26
CA GLU A 111 8.28 -10.38 6.11
C GLU A 111 6.79 -10.10 5.86
N LYS A 112 5.97 -10.07 6.93
CA LYS A 112 4.56 -9.66 6.85
C LYS A 112 4.43 -8.25 6.26
N ARG A 113 5.26 -7.31 6.72
CA ARG A 113 5.27 -5.93 6.21
C ARG A 113 5.60 -5.89 4.73
N ARG A 114 6.64 -6.60 4.28
CA ARG A 114 6.95 -6.70 2.85
C ARG A 114 5.82 -7.32 2.05
N LEU A 115 5.18 -8.35 2.59
CA LEU A 115 4.05 -9.01 1.95
C LEU A 115 2.86 -8.05 1.76
N THR A 116 2.48 -7.28 2.77
CA THR A 116 1.36 -6.34 2.66
C THR A 116 1.65 -5.20 1.66
N VAL A 117 2.90 -4.74 1.60
CA VAL A 117 3.31 -3.79 0.56
C VAL A 117 3.22 -4.44 -0.82
N ALA A 118 3.73 -5.67 -0.99
CA ALA A 118 3.64 -6.41 -2.25
C ALA A 118 2.18 -6.60 -2.69
N ALA A 119 1.29 -6.99 -1.78
CA ALA A 119 -0.14 -7.16 -2.07
C ALA A 119 -0.79 -5.84 -2.52
N ALA A 120 -0.46 -4.73 -1.86
CA ALA A 120 -1.00 -3.42 -2.22
C ALA A 120 -0.56 -2.95 -3.61
N ILE A 121 0.68 -3.23 -4.02
CA ILE A 121 1.19 -2.85 -5.35
C ILE A 121 0.85 -3.86 -6.46
N ALA A 122 0.41 -5.08 -6.11
CA ALA A 122 0.06 -6.11 -7.08
C ALA A 122 -1.06 -5.67 -8.04
N THR A 123 -1.94 -4.78 -7.62
CA THR A 123 -3.01 -4.20 -8.45
C THR A 123 -2.58 -2.97 -9.25
N ARG A 124 -1.32 -2.51 -9.10
CA ARG A 124 -0.76 -1.31 -9.73
C ARG A 124 -1.63 -0.06 -9.49
N PRO A 125 -1.88 0.31 -8.22
CA PRO A 125 -2.71 1.46 -7.91
C PRO A 125 -2.02 2.77 -8.31
N ARG A 126 -2.81 3.80 -8.63
CA ARG A 126 -2.29 5.13 -8.96
C ARG A 126 -1.83 5.92 -7.73
N VAL A 127 -2.42 5.64 -6.60
CA VAL A 127 -2.06 6.20 -5.30
C VAL A 127 -1.74 5.06 -4.35
N LEU A 128 -0.62 5.13 -3.66
CA LEU A 128 -0.26 4.18 -2.62
C LEU A 128 -0.14 4.91 -1.29
N ILE A 129 -0.96 4.53 -0.32
CA ILE A 129 -0.96 5.08 1.03
C ILE A 129 -0.36 4.04 1.97
N LEU A 130 0.69 4.41 2.70
CA LEU A 130 1.41 3.48 3.58
C LEU A 130 1.48 4.07 5.00
N ASP A 131 1.07 3.27 5.97
CA ASP A 131 1.15 3.62 7.39
C ASP A 131 2.33 2.88 8.04
N GLU A 132 3.39 3.63 8.39
CA GLU A 132 4.66 3.17 8.96
C GLU A 132 5.31 2.00 8.20
N PRO A 133 5.54 2.12 6.86
CA PRO A 133 5.95 0.98 6.02
C PRO A 133 7.34 0.43 6.37
N THR A 134 8.21 1.23 6.95
CA THR A 134 9.61 0.87 7.29
C THR A 134 9.81 0.47 8.74
N PHE A 135 8.77 0.54 9.56
CA PHE A 135 8.89 0.23 10.99
C PHE A 135 9.34 -1.23 11.22
N GLY A 136 10.38 -1.40 12.04
CA GLY A 136 10.91 -2.72 12.39
C GLY A 136 11.69 -3.43 11.27
N GLN A 137 12.08 -2.71 10.20
CA GLN A 137 12.92 -3.25 9.14
C GLN A 137 14.41 -3.09 9.46
N ASP A 138 15.24 -4.07 9.07
CA ASP A 138 16.70 -3.90 9.02
C ASP A 138 17.09 -2.92 7.90
N ALA A 139 18.31 -2.38 7.98
CA ALA A 139 18.79 -1.34 7.05
C ALA A 139 18.73 -1.76 5.57
N ARG A 140 18.98 -3.04 5.26
CA ARG A 140 18.95 -3.55 3.90
C ARG A 140 17.52 -3.63 3.37
N THR A 141 16.61 -4.17 4.16
CA THR A 141 15.19 -4.27 3.82
C THR A 141 14.57 -2.88 3.68
N TRP A 142 14.94 -1.97 4.58
CA TRP A 142 14.56 -0.56 4.50
C TRP A 142 14.96 0.05 3.16
N ALA A 143 16.24 -0.09 2.78
CA ALA A 143 16.75 0.47 1.53
C ALA A 143 16.03 -0.09 0.29
N GLU A 144 15.77 -1.41 0.27
CA GLU A 144 15.06 -2.07 -0.83
C GLU A 144 13.61 -1.60 -0.96
N LEU A 145 12.92 -1.48 0.17
CA LEU A 145 11.54 -0.97 0.20
C LEU A 145 11.48 0.48 -0.28
N VAL A 146 12.35 1.33 0.21
CA VAL A 146 12.41 2.75 -0.19
C VAL A 146 12.76 2.89 -1.67
N ALA A 147 13.74 2.12 -2.17
CA ALA A 147 14.09 2.11 -3.59
C ALA A 147 12.90 1.68 -4.47
N MET A 148 12.14 0.67 -4.04
CA MET A 148 10.93 0.24 -4.75
C MET A 148 9.86 1.33 -4.77
N LEU A 149 9.62 2.00 -3.64
CA LEU A 149 8.66 3.12 -3.57
C LEU A 149 9.10 4.29 -4.46
N ALA A 150 10.42 4.57 -4.51
CA ALA A 150 10.97 5.58 -5.41
C ALA A 150 10.72 5.22 -6.88
N THR A 151 10.93 3.95 -7.25
CA THR A 151 10.63 3.46 -8.61
C THR A 151 9.15 3.65 -8.96
N LEU A 152 8.25 3.25 -8.07
CA LEU A 152 6.79 3.41 -8.30
C LEU A 152 6.39 4.88 -8.47
N ARG A 153 7.00 5.78 -7.68
CA ARG A 153 6.81 7.23 -7.83
C ARG A 153 7.30 7.71 -9.21
N ASP A 154 8.47 7.27 -9.62
CA ASP A 154 9.08 7.69 -10.91
C ASP A 154 8.28 7.11 -12.10
N GLU A 155 7.60 5.98 -11.92
CA GLU A 155 6.62 5.40 -12.85
C GLU A 155 5.27 6.12 -12.85
N GLY A 156 5.09 7.14 -11.98
CA GLY A 156 3.91 8.00 -11.94
C GLY A 156 2.88 7.67 -10.86
N SER A 157 3.17 6.76 -9.94
CA SER A 157 2.31 6.54 -8.77
C SER A 157 2.49 7.65 -7.73
N ALA A 158 1.40 8.16 -7.17
CA ALA A 158 1.45 9.07 -6.04
C ALA A 158 1.68 8.27 -4.75
N ILE A 159 2.73 8.60 -4.00
CA ILE A 159 3.06 7.94 -2.74
C ILE A 159 2.71 8.85 -1.57
N VAL A 160 1.87 8.37 -0.66
CA VAL A 160 1.56 9.02 0.61
C VAL A 160 2.06 8.09 1.72
N THR A 161 2.98 8.56 2.54
CA THR A 161 3.49 7.77 3.66
C THR A 161 3.25 8.51 4.99
N ILE A 162 2.72 7.80 5.96
CA ILE A 162 2.72 8.19 7.35
C ILE A 162 3.95 7.55 7.97
N THR A 163 4.87 8.35 8.47
CA THR A 163 6.08 7.83 9.09
C THR A 163 6.68 8.83 10.07
N HIS A 164 7.38 8.30 11.07
CA HIS A 164 8.28 9.05 11.93
C HIS A 164 9.72 9.05 11.41
N ASP A 165 10.01 8.24 10.40
CA ASP A 165 11.32 8.11 9.76
C ASP A 165 11.50 9.23 8.71
N LEU A 166 12.31 10.23 9.06
CA LEU A 166 12.60 11.36 8.19
C LEU A 166 13.48 10.99 6.99
N ASP A 167 14.21 9.88 7.06
CA ASP A 167 15.07 9.43 5.97
C ASP A 167 14.23 8.85 4.83
N VAL A 168 13.08 8.23 5.12
CA VAL A 168 12.10 7.86 4.11
C VAL A 168 11.59 9.10 3.36
N ALA A 169 11.22 10.16 4.09
CA ALA A 169 10.73 11.39 3.46
C ALA A 169 11.79 12.05 2.57
N ARG A 170 13.06 12.05 3.02
CA ARG A 170 14.19 12.57 2.24
C ARG A 170 14.44 11.74 0.98
N ALA A 171 14.52 10.42 1.12
CA ALA A 171 14.80 9.51 0.01
C ALA A 171 13.69 9.53 -1.06
N LEU A 172 12.44 9.74 -0.65
CA LEU A 172 11.31 9.86 -1.57
C LEU A 172 11.11 11.31 -2.07
N HIS A 173 11.95 12.27 -1.69
CA HIS A 173 11.75 13.71 -1.99
C HIS A 173 10.33 14.19 -1.67
N ALA A 174 9.76 13.69 -0.56
CA ALA A 174 8.38 13.92 -0.21
C ALA A 174 8.15 15.30 0.40
N THR A 175 7.02 15.93 0.06
CA THR A 175 6.54 17.12 0.75
C THR A 175 5.97 16.70 2.11
N ARG A 176 6.46 17.32 3.18
CA ARG A 176 6.04 17.00 4.54
C ARG A 176 4.76 17.76 4.91
N PHE A 177 3.78 17.02 5.44
CA PHE A 177 2.59 17.56 6.06
C PHE A 177 2.54 17.17 7.54
N VAL A 178 2.30 18.12 8.45
CA VAL A 178 2.27 17.88 9.89
C VAL A 178 0.85 18.02 10.40
N LEU A 179 0.31 16.94 11.01
CA LEU A 179 -0.99 16.94 11.68
C LEU A 179 -0.83 17.24 13.17
N GLY A 180 -1.77 17.99 13.73
CA GLY A 180 -1.83 18.22 15.17
C GLY A 180 -0.77 19.20 15.67
N ALA A 181 -0.27 20.12 14.83
CA ALA A 181 0.42 21.28 15.36
C ALA A 181 -0.61 22.10 16.18
N PRO A 182 -0.34 22.40 17.46
CA PRO A 182 -1.21 23.31 18.19
C PRO A 182 -1.24 24.66 17.46
N ALA A 183 -2.43 25.21 17.38
CA ALA A 183 -2.62 26.61 16.98
C ALA A 183 -1.91 27.55 17.97
#